data_bbd8edb85a7ed524ebdedf9f02d53903
#
_entry.id   bbd8edb85a7ed524ebdedf9f02d53903
#
_cell.length_a   1.000
_cell.length_b   1.000
_cell.length_c   1.000
_cell.angle_alpha   90.00
_cell.angle_beta   90.00
_cell.angle_gamma   90.00
#
_symmetry.space_group_name_H-M   'P 1'
#
loop_
_entity.id
_entity.type
_entity.pdbx_description
1 polymer ?
#
loop_
_entity_poly.entity_id
_entity_poly.type
_entity_poly.pdbx_seq_one_letter_code
_entity_poly.pdbx_strand_id
1 'polypeptide(L)'
;MIIPEKFKVAGFEVTVDLVDKTDDNNYGYWDDVNNTIVIAKNISMKNGELTPLSDRQIKNTFYHELYHAFQFYSGREYSEVECNIFANFMLEFDETKKVKV
;
A
#
# COMPACT_ATOMS: atom_id res chain seq x y z
N MET A 1 6.14 6.79 10.98
CA MET A 1 5.99 5.50 10.22
C MET A 1 6.88 5.58 9.00
N ILE A 2 7.55 4.48 8.68
CA ILE A 2 8.45 4.45 7.53
C ILE A 2 7.85 3.60 6.42
N ILE A 3 7.64 4.25 5.26
CA ILE A 3 7.25 3.58 4.03
C ILE A 3 8.48 3.62 3.12
N PRO A 4 8.88 2.51 2.49
CA PRO A 4 10.04 2.55 1.60
C PRO A 4 9.78 3.40 0.37
N GLU A 5 10.80 4.08 -0.11
CA GLU A 5 10.72 4.86 -1.34
C GLU A 5 10.72 3.95 -2.57
N LYS A 6 11.52 2.90 -2.53
CA LYS A 6 11.57 1.88 -3.58
C LYS A 6 12.19 0.60 -3.04
N PHE A 7 11.90 -0.50 -3.72
CA PHE A 7 12.38 -1.83 -3.34
C PHE A 7 12.24 -2.77 -4.54
N LYS A 8 12.65 -4.02 -4.37
CA LYS A 8 12.52 -5.02 -5.43
C LYS A 8 11.53 -6.11 -5.04
N VAL A 9 10.73 -6.53 -6.02
CA VAL A 9 9.84 -7.69 -5.93
C VAL A 9 10.15 -8.58 -7.14
N ALA A 10 10.52 -9.82 -6.89
CA ALA A 10 10.88 -10.78 -7.94
C ALA A 10 11.93 -10.23 -8.91
N GLY A 11 12.86 -9.43 -8.42
CA GLY A 11 13.91 -8.80 -9.23
C GLY A 11 13.52 -7.50 -9.91
N PHE A 12 12.25 -7.13 -9.88
CA PHE A 12 11.76 -5.89 -10.50
C PHE A 12 11.75 -4.75 -9.47
N GLU A 13 12.20 -3.57 -9.90
CA GLU A 13 12.18 -2.40 -9.04
C GLU A 13 10.77 -1.80 -8.99
N VAL A 14 10.30 -1.57 -7.78
CA VAL A 14 9.00 -0.96 -7.50
C VAL A 14 9.23 0.36 -6.78
N THR A 15 8.58 1.41 -7.25
CA THR A 15 8.60 2.73 -6.63
C THR A 15 7.33 2.93 -5.81
N VAL A 16 7.43 3.68 -4.73
CA VAL A 16 6.27 4.06 -3.91
C VAL A 16 6.08 5.57 -3.98
N ASP A 17 4.90 6.00 -4.43
CA ASP A 17 4.54 7.41 -4.50
C ASP A 17 3.45 7.73 -3.47
N LEU A 18 3.74 8.71 -2.61
CA LEU A 18 2.76 9.28 -1.69
C LEU A 18 2.20 10.53 -2.34
N VAL A 19 0.90 10.51 -2.67
CA VAL A 19 0.22 11.63 -3.33
C VAL A 19 -0.80 12.25 -2.39
N ASP A 20 -1.18 13.52 -2.62
CA ASP A 20 -2.16 14.19 -1.76
C ASP A 20 -3.50 13.47 -1.79
N LYS A 21 -3.99 13.11 -2.98
CA LYS A 21 -5.15 12.24 -3.16
C LYS A 21 -5.03 11.56 -4.52
N THR A 22 -5.70 10.42 -4.67
CA THR A 22 -5.78 9.75 -5.97
C THR A 22 -6.95 10.31 -6.79
N ASP A 23 -6.88 10.16 -8.11
CA ASP A 23 -7.96 10.64 -9.00
C ASP A 23 -9.29 9.98 -8.69
N ASP A 24 -9.28 8.70 -8.32
CA ASP A 24 -10.50 7.95 -7.98
C ASP A 24 -10.91 8.09 -6.52
N ASN A 25 -10.22 8.92 -5.76
CA ASN A 25 -10.46 9.13 -4.33
C ASN A 25 -10.45 7.83 -3.52
N ASN A 26 -9.54 6.94 -3.86
CA ASN A 26 -9.31 5.70 -3.10
C ASN A 26 -8.07 5.84 -2.22
N TYR A 27 -7.77 4.82 -1.42
CA TYR A 27 -6.61 4.84 -0.52
C TYR A 27 -5.29 4.64 -1.26
N GLY A 28 -5.33 3.94 -2.37
CA GLY A 28 -4.14 3.70 -3.18
C GLY A 28 -4.39 2.64 -4.23
N TYR A 29 -3.39 2.39 -5.06
CA TYR A 29 -3.50 1.36 -6.10
C TYR A 29 -2.12 0.88 -6.54
N TRP A 30 -2.10 -0.28 -7.18
CA TRP A 30 -0.93 -0.84 -7.84
C TRP A 30 -0.99 -0.49 -9.33
N ASP A 31 0.04 0.19 -9.81
CA ASP A 31 0.19 0.57 -11.22
C ASP A 31 1.21 -0.37 -11.87
N ASP A 32 0.71 -1.36 -12.61
CA ASP A 32 1.56 -2.39 -13.22
C ASP A 32 2.30 -1.89 -14.47
N VAL A 33 1.86 -0.80 -15.06
CA VAL A 33 2.53 -0.20 -16.22
C VAL A 33 3.81 0.51 -15.78
N ASN A 34 3.77 1.21 -14.66
CA ASN A 34 4.88 2.01 -14.16
C ASN A 34 5.59 1.38 -12.97
N ASN A 35 5.24 0.15 -12.58
CA ASN A 35 5.81 -0.56 -11.44
C ASN A 35 5.79 0.31 -10.18
N THR A 36 4.64 0.93 -9.91
CA THR A 36 4.52 1.91 -8.85
C THR A 36 3.34 1.58 -7.94
N ILE A 37 3.58 1.65 -6.63
CA ILE A 37 2.51 1.65 -5.63
C ILE A 37 2.19 3.11 -5.33
N VAL A 38 0.95 3.52 -5.59
CA VAL A 38 0.49 4.89 -5.30
C VAL A 38 -0.36 4.85 -4.04
N ILE A 39 -0.04 5.72 -3.09
CA ILE A 39 -0.74 5.80 -1.80
C ILE A 39 -1.21 7.22 -1.56
N ALA A 40 -2.50 7.38 -1.24
CA ALA A 40 -3.08 8.67 -0.91
C ALA A 40 -2.75 9.04 0.53
N LYS A 41 -2.39 10.31 0.77
CA LYS A 41 -2.26 10.85 2.12
C LYS A 41 -3.59 11.33 2.66
N ASN A 42 -4.55 11.61 1.78
CA ASN A 42 -5.86 12.15 2.15
C ASN A 42 -6.97 11.53 1.32
N ILE A 43 -8.18 11.65 1.83
CA ILE A 43 -9.42 11.35 1.12
C ILE A 43 -10.19 12.65 0.99
N SER A 44 -10.80 12.90 -0.18
CA SER A 44 -11.65 14.06 -0.39
C SER A 44 -13.06 13.76 0.10
N MET A 45 -13.58 14.64 0.95
CA MET A 45 -14.95 14.56 1.45
C MET A 45 -15.93 15.16 0.45
N LYS A 46 -17.24 14.97 0.69
CA LYS A 46 -18.29 15.46 -0.21
C LYS A 46 -18.22 16.95 -0.47
N ASN A 47 -17.75 17.73 0.53
CA ASN A 47 -17.61 19.18 0.41
C ASN A 47 -16.30 19.60 -0.27
N GLY A 48 -15.50 18.65 -0.74
CA GLY A 48 -14.21 18.92 -1.36
C GLY A 48 -13.04 19.08 -0.40
N GLU A 49 -13.28 19.04 0.92
CA GLU A 49 -12.21 19.12 1.89
C GLU A 49 -11.42 17.81 1.94
N LEU A 50 -10.09 17.94 2.10
CA LEU A 50 -9.23 16.79 2.28
C LEU A 50 -9.17 16.39 3.74
N THR A 51 -9.37 15.09 4.01
CA THR A 51 -9.24 14.51 5.34
C THR A 51 -7.99 13.64 5.37
N PRO A 52 -7.02 13.94 6.24
CA PRO A 52 -5.80 13.14 6.32
C PRO A 52 -6.09 11.69 6.73
N LEU A 53 -5.42 10.75 6.09
CA LEU A 53 -5.45 9.35 6.48
C LEU A 53 -4.45 9.16 7.62
N SER A 54 -4.76 8.26 8.54
CA SER A 54 -3.84 7.93 9.63
C SER A 54 -2.62 7.17 9.12
N ASP A 55 -1.54 7.19 9.89
CA ASP A 55 -0.35 6.39 9.56
C ASP A 55 -0.70 4.92 9.41
N ARG A 56 -1.59 4.40 10.24
CA ARG A 56 -2.01 3.01 10.18
C ARG A 56 -2.77 2.70 8.88
N GLN A 57 -3.62 3.61 8.43
CA GLN A 57 -4.34 3.47 7.16
C GLN A 57 -3.38 3.50 5.98
N ILE A 58 -2.42 4.42 5.98
CA ILE A 58 -1.40 4.53 4.93
C ILE A 58 -0.57 3.25 4.87
N LYS A 59 -0.15 2.74 6.02
CA LYS A 59 0.65 1.52 6.10
C LYS A 59 -0.15 0.30 5.65
N ASN A 60 -1.43 0.22 6.03
CA ASN A 60 -2.31 -0.85 5.58
C ASN A 60 -2.42 -0.84 4.05
N THR A 61 -2.61 0.34 3.46
CA THR A 61 -2.66 0.49 2.00
C THR A 61 -1.36 0.03 1.36
N PHE A 62 -0.22 0.40 1.94
CA PHE A 62 1.07 -0.04 1.40
C PHE A 62 1.15 -1.57 1.35
N TYR A 63 0.83 -2.26 2.42
CA TYR A 63 0.89 -3.72 2.45
C TYR A 63 -0.11 -4.37 1.50
N HIS A 64 -1.32 -3.79 1.39
CA HIS A 64 -2.33 -4.27 0.47
C HIS A 64 -1.82 -4.22 -0.98
N GLU A 65 -1.29 -3.07 -1.39
CA GLU A 65 -0.78 -2.90 -2.76
C GLU A 65 0.53 -3.66 -2.99
N LEU A 66 1.35 -3.83 -1.95
CA LEU A 66 2.54 -4.68 -2.03
C LEU A 66 2.15 -6.11 -2.41
N TYR A 67 1.07 -6.62 -1.83
CA TYR A 67 0.63 -7.98 -2.16
C TYR A 67 0.07 -8.05 -3.59
N HIS A 68 -0.59 -7.02 -4.09
CA HIS A 68 -0.97 -6.94 -5.50
C HIS A 68 0.25 -7.01 -6.42
N ALA A 69 1.31 -6.30 -6.08
CA ALA A 69 2.56 -6.36 -6.83
C ALA A 69 3.14 -7.78 -6.81
N PHE A 70 3.10 -8.45 -5.66
CA PHE A 70 3.54 -9.83 -5.54
C PHE A 70 2.70 -10.76 -6.44
N GLN A 71 1.38 -10.62 -6.41
CA GLN A 71 0.48 -11.40 -7.27
C GLN A 71 0.82 -11.19 -8.74
N PHE A 72 1.02 -9.94 -9.13
CA PHE A 72 1.34 -9.58 -10.52
C PHE A 72 2.63 -10.27 -10.98
N TYR A 73 3.73 -10.11 -10.23
CA TYR A 73 5.02 -10.61 -10.63
C TYR A 73 5.17 -12.12 -10.45
N SER A 74 4.36 -12.75 -9.61
CA SER A 74 4.39 -14.21 -9.44
C SER A 74 3.39 -14.95 -10.32
N GLY A 75 2.61 -14.22 -11.13
CA GLY A 75 1.62 -14.83 -12.03
C GLY A 75 0.40 -15.37 -11.30
N ARG A 76 0.14 -14.90 -10.07
CA ARG A 76 -1.04 -15.30 -9.31
C ARG A 76 -2.24 -14.47 -9.74
N GLU A 77 -3.44 -15.01 -9.51
CA GLU A 77 -4.67 -14.25 -9.72
C GLU A 77 -4.81 -13.13 -8.71
N TYR A 78 -5.39 -12.02 -9.14
CA TYR A 78 -5.74 -10.94 -8.23
C TYR A 78 -6.80 -11.40 -7.23
N SER A 79 -6.58 -11.11 -5.96
CA SER A 79 -7.51 -11.42 -4.89
C SER A 79 -7.45 -10.31 -3.85
N GLU A 80 -8.51 -9.51 -3.77
CA GLU A 80 -8.65 -8.46 -2.75
C GLU A 80 -8.68 -9.06 -1.34
N VAL A 81 -9.31 -10.23 -1.21
CA VAL A 81 -9.39 -10.92 0.09
C VAL A 81 -8.00 -11.29 0.59
N GLU A 82 -7.15 -11.85 -0.28
CA GLU A 82 -5.79 -12.20 0.10
C GLU A 82 -4.97 -10.97 0.46
N CYS A 83 -5.13 -9.87 -0.29
CA CYS A 83 -4.44 -8.61 0.01
C CYS A 83 -4.84 -8.06 1.38
N ASN A 84 -6.13 -8.13 1.71
CA ASN A 84 -6.62 -7.70 3.03
C ASN A 84 -6.06 -8.56 4.15
N ILE A 85 -6.02 -9.87 3.95
CA ILE A 85 -5.46 -10.80 4.94
C ILE A 85 -3.98 -10.50 5.16
N PHE A 86 -3.22 -10.35 4.08
CA PHE A 86 -1.79 -10.04 4.16
C PHE A 86 -1.55 -8.70 4.88
N ALA A 87 -2.30 -7.66 4.51
CA ALA A 87 -2.13 -6.34 5.11
C ALA A 87 -2.41 -6.37 6.62
N ASN A 88 -3.48 -7.03 7.02
CA ASN A 88 -3.82 -7.17 8.44
C ASN A 88 -2.75 -7.96 9.20
N PHE A 89 -2.25 -9.02 8.60
CA PHE A 89 -1.17 -9.82 9.18
C PHE A 89 0.08 -8.98 9.38
N MET A 90 0.48 -8.21 8.39
CA MET A 90 1.69 -7.38 8.47
C MET A 90 1.55 -6.25 9.47
N LEU A 91 0.37 -5.63 9.55
CA LEU A 91 0.13 -4.59 10.56
C LEU A 91 0.26 -5.15 11.97
N GLU A 92 -0.36 -6.30 12.25
CA GLU A 92 -0.28 -6.92 13.56
C GLU A 92 1.17 -7.30 13.88
N PHE A 93 1.90 -7.86 12.90
CA PHE A 93 3.31 -8.16 13.08
C PHE A 93 4.09 -6.91 13.46
N ASP A 94 3.93 -5.82 12.72
CA ASP A 94 4.65 -4.58 12.97
C ASP A 94 4.30 -3.94 14.32
N GLU A 95 3.02 -4.02 14.71
CA GLU A 95 2.54 -3.40 15.95
C GLU A 95 2.91 -4.17 17.20
N THR A 96 3.14 -5.47 17.07
CA THR A 96 3.38 -6.35 18.21
C THR A 96 4.77 -6.93 18.30
N LYS A 97 5.56 -6.86 17.24
CA LYS A 97 6.92 -7.42 17.22
C LYS A 97 7.80 -6.79 18.29
N LYS A 98 8.66 -7.62 18.89
CA LYS A 98 9.69 -7.15 19.80
C LYS A 98 11.04 -7.48 19.21
N VAL A 99 11.95 -6.50 19.23
CA VAL A 99 13.29 -6.69 18.68
C VAL A 99 14.08 -7.63 19.60
N LYS A 100 14.70 -8.63 18.99
CA LYS A 100 15.61 -9.52 19.72
C LYS A 100 16.95 -8.82 19.87
N VAL A 101 17.41 -8.73 21.10
CA VAL A 101 18.66 -8.04 21.44
C VAL A 101 19.78 -9.04 21.66
#